data_d77c3a69e057e8953e9113bb743ffd3e
#
_entry.id   d77c3a69e057e8953e9113bb743ffd3e
#
_cell.length_a   1.000
_cell.length_b   1.000
_cell.length_c   1.000
_cell.angle_alpha   90.00
_cell.angle_beta   90.00
_cell.angle_gamma   90.00
#
_symmetry.space_group_name_H-M   'P 1'
#
loop_
_entity.id
_entity.type
_entity.pdbx_description
1 polymer ?
#
loop_
_entity_poly.entity_id
_entity_poly.type
_entity_poly.pdbx_seq_one_letter_code
_entity_poly.pdbx_strand_id
1 'polypeptide(L)'
;MSGTVLVVGSINVDLVVSLARLPEPGETVTGGEFARHGGGKGANQAVAAARAGARVRFVGAVGDDDLGATAVDALAGEGVETGAIARLDGTATGVALIAVDAEGRNQIAVASGANAMVDAAMVDAALAAEPLGPGDVVLLGFEVPDEAVVAGARAAATAGARAILNPAPARDLPDGAREGLLLTPNGLEAATLSGETEPAAAARALARRTGAPVLVTVGADGALLVDGGCIEIAAPEVEVVDTTGAGDALNGTLAAGLAAGRDLEAAARAAVEAASASVQRPGARG
;
A
#
# COMPACT_ATOMS: atom_id res chain seq x y z
N MET A 1 -20.69 -7.20 13.51
CA MET A 1 -19.27 -7.62 13.66
C MET A 1 -18.47 -6.78 12.69
N SER A 2 -17.30 -6.28 13.08
CA SER A 2 -16.41 -5.62 12.15
C SER A 2 -15.88 -6.62 11.13
N GLY A 3 -15.79 -6.21 9.86
CA GLY A 3 -15.21 -7.02 8.80
C GLY A 3 -13.68 -7.19 8.96
N THR A 4 -13.12 -8.05 8.14
CA THR A 4 -11.68 -8.30 8.04
C THR A 4 -11.08 -7.49 6.87
N VAL A 5 -9.85 -7.02 7.01
CA VAL A 5 -9.06 -6.48 5.91
C VAL A 5 -8.17 -7.59 5.37
N LEU A 6 -8.38 -8.01 4.12
CA LEU A 6 -7.47 -8.89 3.40
C LEU A 6 -6.54 -8.05 2.55
N VAL A 7 -5.24 -8.08 2.83
CA VAL A 7 -4.22 -7.43 2.01
C VAL A 7 -3.60 -8.43 1.06
N VAL A 8 -3.63 -8.13 -0.25
CA VAL A 8 -2.86 -8.86 -1.27
C VAL A 8 -1.77 -7.93 -1.76
N GLY A 9 -0.53 -8.19 -1.37
CA GLY A 9 0.52 -7.20 -1.59
C GLY A 9 1.94 -7.68 -1.32
N SER A 10 2.86 -6.73 -1.42
CA SER A 10 4.29 -6.89 -1.31
C SER A 10 4.79 -6.88 0.14
N ILE A 11 5.90 -7.60 0.35
CA ILE A 11 6.72 -7.56 1.55
C ILE A 11 8.16 -7.29 1.11
N ASN A 12 8.75 -6.18 1.56
CA ASN A 12 10.14 -5.85 1.31
C ASN A 12 10.90 -5.69 2.63
N VAL A 13 12.22 -5.81 2.54
CA VAL A 13 13.14 -5.30 3.55
C VAL A 13 13.88 -4.13 2.94
N ASP A 14 13.77 -2.97 3.57
CA ASP A 14 14.43 -1.74 3.14
C ASP A 14 15.82 -1.67 3.80
N LEU A 15 16.87 -1.72 2.97
CA LEU A 15 18.28 -1.60 3.36
C LEU A 15 18.72 -0.17 3.09
N VAL A 16 18.81 0.62 4.14
CA VAL A 16 19.06 2.07 4.06
C VAL A 16 20.51 2.36 4.43
N VAL A 17 21.18 3.13 3.59
CA VAL A 17 22.51 3.71 3.89
C VAL A 17 22.39 5.22 3.89
N SER A 18 22.57 5.84 5.06
CA SER A 18 22.62 7.29 5.23
C SER A 18 24.03 7.79 5.00
N LEU A 19 24.20 8.75 4.09
CA LEU A 19 25.48 9.25 3.62
C LEU A 19 25.56 10.77 3.78
N ALA A 20 26.77 11.35 3.76
CA ALA A 20 26.92 12.80 3.66
C ALA A 20 26.44 13.34 2.31
N ARG A 21 26.60 12.56 1.25
CA ARG A 21 26.08 12.83 -0.11
C ARG A 21 25.89 11.53 -0.88
N LEU A 22 25.02 11.55 -1.89
CA LEU A 22 24.86 10.42 -2.79
C LEU A 22 26.10 10.21 -3.67
N PRO A 23 26.47 8.93 -4.00
CA PRO A 23 27.53 8.64 -4.94
C PRO A 23 27.17 9.03 -6.37
N GLU A 24 28.15 9.52 -7.12
CA GLU A 24 28.05 9.70 -8.57
C GLU A 24 28.28 8.36 -9.30
N PRO A 25 27.85 8.21 -10.57
CA PRO A 25 28.14 7.01 -11.35
C PRO A 25 29.63 6.65 -11.36
N GLY A 26 29.98 5.46 -10.89
CA GLY A 26 31.35 4.96 -10.78
C GLY A 26 32.08 5.39 -9.51
N GLU A 27 31.46 6.15 -8.62
CA GLU A 27 32.05 6.60 -7.37
C GLU A 27 31.79 5.65 -6.21
N THR A 28 32.74 5.60 -5.26
CA THR A 28 32.56 4.95 -3.95
C THR A 28 32.58 6.00 -2.85
N VAL A 29 31.47 6.11 -2.11
CA VAL A 29 31.36 6.94 -0.90
C VAL A 29 31.39 6.02 0.32
N THR A 30 32.19 6.38 1.34
CA THR A 30 32.37 5.62 2.58
C THR A 30 31.94 6.44 3.79
N GLY A 31 31.75 5.77 4.97
CA GLY A 31 31.44 6.44 6.23
C GLY A 31 29.95 6.63 6.49
N GLY A 32 29.08 5.92 5.75
CA GLY A 32 27.63 5.95 5.96
C GLY A 32 27.19 5.09 7.16
N GLU A 33 26.00 5.38 7.65
CA GLU A 33 25.30 4.56 8.65
C GLU A 33 24.32 3.61 7.95
N PHE A 34 24.26 2.37 8.44
CA PHE A 34 23.36 1.36 7.91
C PHE A 34 22.15 1.14 8.83
N ALA A 35 20.96 1.13 8.26
CA ALA A 35 19.74 0.75 8.93
C ALA A 35 18.94 -0.26 8.10
N ARG A 36 18.11 -1.05 8.76
CA ARG A 36 17.21 -2.01 8.13
C ARG A 36 15.80 -1.79 8.66
N HIS A 37 14.84 -1.63 7.75
CA HIS A 37 13.44 -1.41 8.08
C HIS A 37 12.55 -2.41 7.35
N GLY A 38 11.37 -2.66 7.89
CA GLY A 38 10.32 -3.35 7.15
C GLY A 38 9.75 -2.42 6.09
N GLY A 39 9.61 -2.93 4.87
CA GLY A 39 9.10 -2.21 3.71
C GLY A 39 8.07 -3.02 2.93
N GLY A 40 7.79 -2.55 1.72
CA GLY A 40 6.73 -3.06 0.87
C GLY A 40 5.38 -2.39 1.18
N LYS A 41 4.77 -1.79 0.15
CA LYS A 41 3.51 -1.04 0.32
C LYS A 41 2.41 -1.91 0.94
N GLY A 42 2.25 -3.15 0.46
CA GLY A 42 1.28 -4.08 1.04
C GLY A 42 1.50 -4.30 2.53
N ALA A 43 2.74 -4.57 2.94
CA ALA A 43 3.10 -4.80 4.34
C ALA A 43 2.90 -3.53 5.21
N ASN A 44 3.25 -2.34 4.69
CA ASN A 44 3.02 -1.08 5.40
C ASN A 44 1.52 -0.80 5.58
N GLN A 45 0.71 -1.03 4.55
CA GLN A 45 -0.74 -0.86 4.58
C GLN A 45 -1.40 -1.84 5.55
N ALA A 46 -0.92 -3.09 5.61
CA ALA A 46 -1.40 -4.09 6.56
C ALA A 46 -1.14 -3.67 8.01
N VAL A 47 0.08 -3.19 8.31
CA VAL A 47 0.44 -2.66 9.63
C VAL A 47 -0.43 -1.45 10.00
N ALA A 48 -0.63 -0.52 9.08
CA ALA A 48 -1.49 0.64 9.31
C ALA A 48 -2.95 0.23 9.59
N ALA A 49 -3.49 -0.76 8.87
CA ALA A 49 -4.83 -1.27 9.11
C ALA A 49 -4.95 -1.97 10.48
N ALA A 50 -3.94 -2.75 10.87
CA ALA A 50 -3.91 -3.43 12.17
C ALA A 50 -3.83 -2.41 13.32
N ARG A 51 -2.96 -1.40 13.22
CA ARG A 51 -2.85 -0.30 14.19
C ARG A 51 -4.14 0.54 14.28
N ALA A 52 -4.91 0.61 13.19
CA ALA A 52 -6.25 1.23 13.17
C ALA A 52 -7.36 0.33 13.76
N GLY A 53 -7.01 -0.85 14.28
CA GLY A 53 -7.89 -1.77 15.01
C GLY A 53 -8.63 -2.79 14.15
N ALA A 54 -8.26 -2.96 12.87
CA ALA A 54 -8.82 -4.01 12.04
C ALA A 54 -8.20 -5.37 12.32
N ARG A 55 -8.97 -6.43 12.12
CA ARG A 55 -8.42 -7.76 11.90
C ARG A 55 -7.82 -7.81 10.50
N VAL A 56 -6.54 -8.12 10.36
CA VAL A 56 -5.83 -8.08 9.08
C VAL A 56 -5.28 -9.45 8.73
N ARG A 57 -5.61 -9.94 7.53
CA ARG A 57 -5.01 -11.13 6.92
C ARG A 57 -4.13 -10.69 5.75
N PHE A 58 -2.99 -11.36 5.56
CA PHE A 58 -2.05 -10.98 4.51
C PHE A 58 -1.80 -12.14 3.55
N VAL A 59 -1.98 -11.89 2.25
CA VAL A 59 -1.57 -12.77 1.16
C VAL A 59 -0.38 -12.14 0.42
N GLY A 60 0.72 -12.86 0.36
CA GLY A 60 1.96 -12.42 -0.29
C GLY A 60 3.00 -13.51 -0.25
N ALA A 61 4.24 -13.16 -0.59
CA ALA A 61 5.34 -14.11 -0.56
C ALA A 61 6.64 -13.48 -0.08
N VAL A 62 7.46 -14.30 0.57
CA VAL A 62 8.85 -14.01 0.95
C VAL A 62 9.74 -15.16 0.49
N GLY A 63 11.04 -14.93 0.41
CA GLY A 63 12.01 -16.01 0.23
C GLY A 63 12.14 -16.88 1.49
N ASP A 64 12.63 -18.09 1.32
CA ASP A 64 13.05 -18.91 2.47
C ASP A 64 14.46 -18.50 2.91
N ASP A 65 14.55 -17.25 3.38
CA ASP A 65 15.77 -16.59 3.83
C ASP A 65 15.55 -15.81 5.16
N ASP A 66 16.65 -15.34 5.77
CA ASP A 66 16.59 -14.61 7.05
C ASP A 66 15.83 -13.29 6.96
N LEU A 67 15.83 -12.64 5.79
CA LEU A 67 15.10 -11.40 5.56
C LEU A 67 13.59 -11.67 5.57
N GLY A 68 13.16 -12.74 4.89
CA GLY A 68 11.77 -13.16 4.85
C GLY A 68 11.26 -13.59 6.23
N ALA A 69 12.05 -14.38 6.96
CA ALA A 69 11.71 -14.76 8.34
C ALA A 69 11.49 -13.54 9.22
N THR A 70 12.46 -12.61 9.22
CA THR A 70 12.37 -11.35 9.99
C THR A 70 11.16 -10.49 9.61
N ALA A 71 10.88 -10.38 8.31
CA ALA A 71 9.76 -9.57 7.82
C ALA A 71 8.39 -10.15 8.24
N VAL A 72 8.23 -11.47 8.18
CA VAL A 72 7.01 -12.17 8.61
C VAL A 72 6.81 -12.04 10.12
N ASP A 73 7.88 -12.22 10.91
CA ASP A 73 7.81 -12.07 12.36
C ASP A 73 7.45 -10.63 12.78
N ALA A 74 7.99 -9.64 12.07
CA ALA A 74 7.64 -8.23 12.30
C ALA A 74 6.16 -7.95 12.00
N LEU A 75 5.59 -8.49 10.92
CA LEU A 75 4.16 -8.36 10.60
C LEU A 75 3.29 -9.04 11.66
N ALA A 76 3.66 -10.25 12.09
CA ALA A 76 2.95 -10.96 13.16
C ALA A 76 2.99 -10.18 14.49
N GLY A 77 4.12 -9.54 14.81
CA GLY A 77 4.28 -8.67 15.98
C GLY A 77 3.37 -7.43 15.96
N GLU A 78 2.97 -6.96 14.77
CA GLU A 78 2.00 -5.87 14.60
C GLU A 78 0.53 -6.37 14.57
N GLY A 79 0.31 -7.66 14.79
CA GLY A 79 -1.04 -8.25 14.84
C GLY A 79 -1.60 -8.63 13.47
N VAL A 80 -0.78 -8.66 12.41
CA VAL A 80 -1.19 -9.14 11.09
C VAL A 80 -1.16 -10.68 11.06
N GLU A 81 -2.22 -11.30 10.57
CA GLU A 81 -2.29 -12.74 10.35
C GLU A 81 -1.47 -13.14 9.12
N THR A 82 -0.37 -13.86 9.35
CA THR A 82 0.67 -14.19 8.36
C THR A 82 0.54 -15.60 7.79
N GLY A 83 -0.48 -16.35 8.16
CA GLY A 83 -0.63 -17.77 7.76
C GLY A 83 -0.81 -18.02 6.25
N ALA A 84 -1.13 -16.98 5.46
CA ALA A 84 -1.23 -17.05 4.01
C ALA A 84 -0.04 -16.39 3.28
N ILE A 85 1.07 -16.12 3.98
CA ILE A 85 2.32 -15.68 3.37
C ILE A 85 3.11 -16.92 2.95
N ALA A 86 3.35 -17.06 1.65
CA ALA A 86 4.15 -18.15 1.10
C ALA A 86 5.64 -17.93 1.37
N ARG A 87 6.37 -19.00 1.71
CA ARG A 87 7.85 -19.03 1.73
C ARG A 87 8.33 -19.79 0.51
N LEU A 88 9.12 -19.13 -0.32
CA LEU A 88 9.54 -19.66 -1.62
C LEU A 88 11.01 -20.04 -1.58
N ASP A 89 11.30 -21.34 -1.71
CA ASP A 89 12.65 -21.87 -1.84
C ASP A 89 13.30 -21.37 -3.15
N GLY A 90 14.60 -21.08 -3.12
CA GLY A 90 15.36 -20.61 -4.27
C GLY A 90 15.02 -19.20 -4.78
N THR A 91 14.15 -18.47 -4.08
CA THR A 91 13.78 -17.09 -4.41
C THR A 91 14.10 -16.18 -3.23
N ALA A 92 14.75 -15.04 -3.48
CA ALA A 92 15.07 -14.08 -2.42
C ALA A 92 13.83 -13.28 -2.00
N THR A 93 13.77 -12.88 -0.75
CA THR A 93 12.82 -11.88 -0.27
C THR A 93 12.98 -10.56 -1.00
N GLY A 94 11.90 -9.82 -1.23
CA GLY A 94 11.93 -8.49 -1.84
C GLY A 94 12.77 -7.51 -1.02
N VAL A 95 13.61 -6.73 -1.71
CA VAL A 95 14.54 -5.76 -1.08
C VAL A 95 14.48 -4.42 -1.79
N ALA A 96 14.45 -3.33 -1.02
CA ALA A 96 14.76 -2.00 -1.50
C ALA A 96 16.15 -1.58 -0.99
N LEU A 97 17.06 -1.24 -1.91
CA LEU A 97 18.35 -0.63 -1.60
C LEU A 97 18.17 0.88 -1.66
N ILE A 98 18.35 1.56 -0.54
CA ILE A 98 18.06 2.99 -0.40
C ILE A 98 19.31 3.71 0.07
N ALA A 99 19.83 4.62 -0.75
CA ALA A 99 20.86 5.58 -0.32
C ALA A 99 20.18 6.93 -0.05
N VAL A 100 20.44 7.53 1.11
CA VAL A 100 19.87 8.83 1.52
C VAL A 100 21.02 9.75 1.92
N ASP A 101 21.00 11.00 1.45
CA ASP A 101 21.99 12.01 1.86
C ASP A 101 21.47 12.93 2.99
N ALA A 102 22.36 13.82 3.44
CA ALA A 102 22.08 14.75 4.53
C ALA A 102 20.96 15.76 4.21
N GLU A 103 20.65 16.00 2.93
CA GLU A 103 19.55 16.84 2.46
C GLU A 103 18.24 16.05 2.26
N GLY A 104 18.24 14.74 2.56
CA GLY A 104 17.06 13.88 2.39
C GLY A 104 16.79 13.41 0.95
N ARG A 105 17.70 13.70 0.00
CA ARG A 105 17.61 13.17 -1.36
C ARG A 105 17.95 11.69 -1.35
N ASN A 106 17.24 10.90 -2.14
CA ASN A 106 17.45 9.46 -2.15
C ASN A 106 17.65 8.87 -3.55
N GLN A 107 18.24 7.69 -3.58
CA GLN A 107 18.29 6.79 -4.73
C GLN A 107 17.81 5.44 -4.26
N ILE A 108 16.83 4.88 -4.97
CA ILE A 108 16.16 3.63 -4.60
C ILE A 108 16.25 2.64 -5.75
N ALA A 109 16.73 1.44 -5.44
CA ALA A 109 16.69 0.30 -6.35
C ALA A 109 15.91 -0.85 -5.70
N VAL A 110 14.88 -1.35 -6.36
CA VAL A 110 14.02 -2.43 -5.83
C VAL A 110 14.27 -3.72 -6.58
N ALA A 111 14.54 -4.78 -5.83
CA ALA A 111 14.47 -6.15 -6.31
C ALA A 111 13.18 -6.78 -5.78
N SER A 112 12.22 -7.05 -6.64
CA SER A 112 10.89 -7.57 -6.24
C SER A 112 10.97 -8.93 -5.57
N GLY A 113 11.95 -9.77 -5.95
CA GLY A 113 12.12 -11.10 -5.36
C GLY A 113 10.82 -11.91 -5.35
N ALA A 114 10.50 -12.50 -4.21
CA ALA A 114 9.30 -13.31 -4.01
C ALA A 114 7.98 -12.56 -4.30
N ASN A 115 7.95 -11.24 -4.19
CA ASN A 115 6.75 -10.46 -4.54
C ASN A 115 6.33 -10.64 -6.00
N ALA A 116 7.30 -10.85 -6.91
CA ALA A 116 7.02 -11.11 -8.33
C ALA A 116 6.42 -12.48 -8.61
N MET A 117 6.37 -13.35 -7.60
CA MET A 117 5.84 -14.72 -7.69
C MET A 117 4.46 -14.87 -7.05
N VAL A 118 3.90 -13.78 -6.50
CA VAL A 118 2.54 -13.79 -5.92
C VAL A 118 1.54 -13.97 -7.07
N ASP A 119 0.77 -15.05 -7.04
CA ASP A 119 -0.13 -15.43 -8.12
C ASP A 119 -1.60 -15.56 -7.67
N ALA A 120 -2.47 -15.82 -8.63
CA ALA A 120 -3.89 -16.02 -8.35
C ALA A 120 -4.15 -17.25 -7.48
N ALA A 121 -3.32 -18.31 -7.59
CA ALA A 121 -3.51 -19.54 -6.82
C ALA A 121 -3.26 -19.32 -5.32
N MET A 122 -2.30 -18.47 -4.96
CA MET A 122 -2.04 -18.07 -3.56
C MET A 122 -3.26 -17.34 -2.97
N VAL A 123 -3.87 -16.43 -3.74
CA VAL A 123 -5.08 -15.72 -3.33
C VAL A 123 -6.26 -16.70 -3.17
N ASP A 124 -6.49 -17.55 -4.15
CA ASP A 124 -7.58 -18.52 -4.13
C ASP A 124 -7.41 -19.53 -2.97
N ALA A 125 -6.19 -19.98 -2.65
CA ALA A 125 -5.90 -20.86 -1.51
C ALA A 125 -6.20 -20.18 -0.15
N ALA A 126 -5.82 -18.91 0.01
CA ALA A 126 -6.13 -18.14 1.22
C ALA A 126 -7.64 -17.98 1.42
N LEU A 127 -8.40 -17.78 0.34
CA LEU A 127 -9.84 -17.63 0.36
C LEU A 127 -10.58 -18.96 0.53
N ALA A 128 -10.01 -20.06 0.06
CA ALA A 128 -10.54 -21.40 0.32
C ALA A 128 -10.44 -21.77 1.81
N ALA A 129 -9.37 -21.34 2.47
CA ALA A 129 -9.19 -21.53 3.92
C ALA A 129 -10.14 -20.65 4.76
N GLU A 130 -10.34 -19.41 4.34
CA GLU A 130 -11.23 -18.47 5.03
C GLU A 130 -11.88 -17.53 4.00
N PRO A 131 -13.14 -17.78 3.60
CA PRO A 131 -13.85 -16.97 2.63
C PRO A 131 -14.14 -15.55 3.12
N LEU A 132 -14.26 -14.60 2.16
CA LEU A 132 -14.69 -13.23 2.43
C LEU A 132 -16.21 -13.14 2.59
N GLY A 133 -16.65 -12.11 3.32
CA GLY A 133 -18.04 -11.71 3.45
C GLY A 133 -18.29 -10.25 3.07
N PRO A 134 -19.56 -9.80 3.00
CA PRO A 134 -19.92 -8.45 2.54
C PRO A 134 -19.38 -7.30 3.39
N GLY A 135 -18.98 -7.56 4.64
CA GLY A 135 -18.37 -6.56 5.53
C GLY A 135 -16.85 -6.44 5.39
N ASP A 136 -16.23 -7.35 4.64
CA ASP A 136 -14.77 -7.38 4.48
C ASP A 136 -14.29 -6.35 3.46
N VAL A 137 -13.00 -6.05 3.53
CA VAL A 137 -12.30 -5.15 2.59
C VAL A 137 -11.08 -5.86 2.04
N VAL A 138 -10.91 -5.86 0.73
CA VAL A 138 -9.69 -6.32 0.05
C VAL A 138 -8.86 -5.12 -0.33
N LEU A 139 -7.62 -5.06 0.15
CA LEU A 139 -6.67 -4.00 -0.14
C LEU A 139 -5.58 -4.52 -1.08
N LEU A 140 -5.45 -3.89 -2.24
CA LEU A 140 -4.63 -4.30 -3.36
C LEU A 140 -3.60 -3.22 -3.71
N GLY A 141 -2.45 -3.64 -4.25
CA GLY A 141 -1.42 -2.72 -4.75
C GLY A 141 -0.62 -3.30 -5.91
N PHE A 142 0.15 -2.46 -6.60
CA PHE A 142 0.85 -2.84 -7.83
C PHE A 142 2.30 -3.30 -7.64
N GLU A 143 2.72 -3.59 -6.42
CA GLU A 143 4.03 -4.23 -6.17
C GLU A 143 4.00 -5.76 -6.27
N VAL A 144 2.85 -6.30 -6.70
CA VAL A 144 2.67 -7.73 -7.04
C VAL A 144 2.11 -7.86 -8.47
N PRO A 145 2.16 -9.06 -9.09
CA PRO A 145 1.66 -9.29 -10.43
C PRO A 145 0.15 -9.01 -10.59
N ASP A 146 -0.24 -8.64 -11.81
CA ASP A 146 -1.62 -8.31 -12.16
C ASP A 146 -2.59 -9.45 -11.87
N GLU A 147 -2.16 -10.71 -12.04
CA GLU A 147 -3.00 -11.88 -11.77
C GLU A 147 -3.43 -11.98 -10.30
N ALA A 148 -2.55 -11.64 -9.35
CA ALA A 148 -2.90 -11.59 -7.94
C ALA A 148 -3.89 -10.44 -7.63
N VAL A 149 -3.66 -9.27 -8.24
CA VAL A 149 -4.56 -8.10 -8.11
C VAL A 149 -5.95 -8.44 -8.64
N VAL A 150 -6.03 -9.03 -9.85
CA VAL A 150 -7.29 -9.43 -10.47
C VAL A 150 -8.01 -10.52 -9.65
N ALA A 151 -7.26 -11.49 -9.11
CA ALA A 151 -7.85 -12.52 -8.25
C ALA A 151 -8.47 -11.91 -6.98
N GLY A 152 -7.77 -10.99 -6.31
CA GLY A 152 -8.30 -10.28 -5.14
C GLY A 152 -9.53 -9.43 -5.45
N ALA A 153 -9.50 -8.69 -6.57
CA ALA A 153 -10.63 -7.88 -7.02
C ALA A 153 -11.87 -8.74 -7.33
N ARG A 154 -11.67 -9.84 -8.07
CA ARG A 154 -12.73 -10.81 -8.37
C ARG A 154 -13.32 -11.43 -7.10
N ALA A 155 -12.47 -11.77 -6.15
CA ALA A 155 -12.91 -12.35 -4.88
C ALA A 155 -13.76 -11.37 -4.08
N ALA A 156 -13.35 -10.10 -4.00
CA ALA A 156 -14.15 -9.05 -3.36
C ALA A 156 -15.52 -8.91 -4.02
N ALA A 157 -15.56 -8.80 -5.35
CA ALA A 157 -16.81 -8.69 -6.10
C ALA A 157 -17.74 -9.90 -5.88
N THR A 158 -17.19 -11.11 -5.87
CA THR A 158 -17.96 -12.35 -5.65
C THR A 158 -18.54 -12.43 -4.25
N ALA A 159 -17.80 -11.97 -3.24
CA ALA A 159 -18.23 -11.97 -1.84
C ALA A 159 -19.15 -10.79 -1.46
N GLY A 160 -19.33 -9.81 -2.36
CA GLY A 160 -19.97 -8.54 -2.03
C GLY A 160 -19.13 -7.69 -1.06
N ALA A 161 -17.84 -7.98 -0.93
CA ALA A 161 -16.88 -7.22 -0.17
C ALA A 161 -16.44 -5.96 -0.94
N ARG A 162 -15.89 -4.99 -0.23
CA ARG A 162 -15.29 -3.80 -0.87
C ARG A 162 -13.86 -4.11 -1.31
N ALA A 163 -13.43 -3.50 -2.42
CA ALA A 163 -12.04 -3.55 -2.84
C ALA A 163 -11.46 -2.14 -2.96
N ILE A 164 -10.27 -1.96 -2.44
CA ILE A 164 -9.43 -0.76 -2.57
C ILE A 164 -8.22 -1.14 -3.41
N LEU A 165 -7.90 -0.33 -4.42
CA LEU A 165 -6.68 -0.46 -5.18
C LEU A 165 -5.84 0.80 -5.02
N ASN A 166 -4.68 0.65 -4.39
CA ASN A 166 -3.62 1.64 -4.42
C ASN A 166 -2.76 1.40 -5.68
N PRO A 167 -2.90 2.22 -6.74
CA PRO A 167 -2.26 1.97 -8.02
C PRO A 167 -0.79 2.44 -8.04
N ALA A 168 0.00 1.99 -7.08
CA ALA A 168 1.39 2.35 -6.85
C ALA A 168 2.31 1.12 -6.96
N PRO A 169 3.38 1.16 -7.79
CA PRO A 169 3.73 2.20 -8.76
C PRO A 169 2.71 2.30 -9.91
N ALA A 170 2.51 3.51 -10.45
CA ALA A 170 1.51 3.75 -11.48
C ALA A 170 1.77 2.93 -12.75
N ARG A 171 0.79 2.15 -13.16
CA ARG A 171 0.70 1.43 -14.44
C ARG A 171 -0.76 1.25 -14.83
N ASP A 172 -1.02 0.86 -16.07
CA ASP A 172 -2.39 0.62 -16.52
C ASP A 172 -3.14 -0.35 -15.62
N LEU A 173 -4.43 -0.06 -15.41
CA LEU A 173 -5.30 -0.96 -14.65
C LEU A 173 -5.48 -2.25 -15.43
N PRO A 174 -5.21 -3.42 -14.85
CA PRO A 174 -5.37 -4.70 -15.54
C PRO A 174 -6.84 -4.98 -15.86
N ASP A 175 -7.07 -5.69 -16.97
CA ASP A 175 -8.39 -6.19 -17.30
C ASP A 175 -8.92 -7.08 -16.17
N GLY A 176 -10.15 -6.86 -15.73
CA GLY A 176 -10.73 -7.55 -14.57
C GLY A 176 -10.51 -6.88 -13.20
N ALA A 177 -9.71 -5.80 -13.15
CA ALA A 177 -9.58 -4.93 -11.98
C ALA A 177 -9.81 -3.45 -12.35
N ARG A 178 -10.74 -3.19 -13.27
CA ARG A 178 -11.07 -1.83 -13.75
C ARG A 178 -12.35 -1.27 -13.14
N GLU A 179 -13.27 -2.13 -12.72
CA GLU A 179 -14.61 -1.72 -12.29
C GLU A 179 -14.85 -2.07 -10.81
N GLY A 180 -15.60 -1.22 -10.13
CA GLY A 180 -16.04 -1.47 -8.76
C GLY A 180 -14.97 -1.34 -7.68
N LEU A 181 -13.76 -0.87 -8.02
CA LEU A 181 -12.66 -0.67 -7.08
C LEU A 181 -12.55 0.78 -6.65
N LEU A 182 -12.52 1.04 -5.35
CA LEU A 182 -12.11 2.34 -4.83
C LEU A 182 -10.62 2.55 -5.15
N LEU A 183 -10.30 3.50 -6.03
CA LEU A 183 -8.92 3.85 -6.36
C LEU A 183 -8.37 4.89 -5.38
N THR A 184 -7.11 4.72 -4.99
CA THR A 184 -6.42 5.63 -4.06
C THR A 184 -5.06 6.09 -4.60
N PRO A 185 -4.99 6.72 -5.79
CA PRO A 185 -3.74 7.23 -6.32
C PRO A 185 -3.30 8.50 -5.61
N ASN A 186 -1.99 8.80 -5.64
CA ASN A 186 -1.52 10.15 -5.43
C ASN A 186 -1.69 11.02 -6.68
N GLY A 187 -1.41 12.33 -6.60
CA GLY A 187 -1.59 13.25 -7.73
C GLY A 187 -0.82 12.84 -8.99
N LEU A 188 0.42 12.34 -8.85
CA LEU A 188 1.24 11.89 -9.96
C LEU A 188 0.69 10.60 -10.59
N GLU A 189 0.30 9.66 -9.77
CA GLU A 189 -0.33 8.40 -10.20
C GLU A 189 -1.66 8.67 -10.89
N ALA A 190 -2.48 9.57 -10.33
CA ALA A 190 -3.74 9.99 -10.92
C ALA A 190 -3.52 10.64 -12.29
N ALA A 191 -2.53 11.53 -12.43
CA ALA A 191 -2.18 12.15 -13.70
C ALA A 191 -1.71 11.11 -14.73
N THR A 192 -0.82 10.19 -14.32
CA THR A 192 -0.32 9.11 -15.19
C THR A 192 -1.46 8.22 -15.69
N LEU A 193 -2.37 7.84 -14.81
CA LEU A 193 -3.48 6.95 -15.13
C LEU A 193 -4.57 7.62 -15.97
N SER A 194 -4.84 8.92 -15.76
CA SER A 194 -5.95 9.62 -16.39
C SER A 194 -5.56 10.41 -17.64
N GLY A 195 -4.30 10.84 -17.72
CA GLY A 195 -3.82 11.83 -18.69
C GLY A 195 -4.14 13.28 -18.31
N GLU A 196 -4.79 13.54 -17.18
CA GLU A 196 -5.15 14.85 -16.66
C GLU A 196 -4.14 15.30 -15.61
N THR A 197 -3.67 16.53 -15.68
CA THR A 197 -2.65 17.05 -14.72
C THR A 197 -3.25 17.70 -13.47
N GLU A 198 -4.50 18.18 -13.56
CA GLU A 198 -5.21 18.79 -12.44
C GLU A 198 -5.87 17.67 -11.60
N PRO A 199 -5.60 17.59 -10.27
CA PRO A 199 -6.02 16.47 -9.43
C PRO A 199 -7.52 16.19 -9.43
N ALA A 200 -8.37 17.23 -9.41
CA ALA A 200 -9.82 17.04 -9.43
C ALA A 200 -10.33 16.58 -10.82
N ALA A 201 -9.69 17.01 -11.91
CA ALA A 201 -9.99 16.52 -13.26
C ALA A 201 -9.56 15.06 -13.42
N ALA A 202 -8.37 14.71 -12.92
CA ALA A 202 -7.84 13.35 -12.89
C ALA A 202 -8.77 12.41 -12.11
N ALA A 203 -9.16 12.80 -10.88
CA ALA A 203 -10.08 12.03 -10.05
C ALA A 203 -11.42 11.77 -10.75
N ARG A 204 -12.02 12.80 -11.36
CA ARG A 204 -13.28 12.65 -12.10
C ARG A 204 -13.13 11.78 -13.35
N ALA A 205 -12.01 11.90 -14.08
CA ALA A 205 -11.73 11.08 -15.24
C ALA A 205 -11.60 9.60 -14.86
N LEU A 206 -10.87 9.30 -13.78
CA LEU A 206 -10.72 7.95 -13.24
C LEU A 206 -12.06 7.39 -12.76
N ALA A 207 -12.84 8.16 -12.00
CA ALA A 207 -14.15 7.72 -11.51
C ALA A 207 -15.12 7.39 -12.67
N ARG A 208 -15.12 8.20 -13.73
CA ARG A 208 -15.93 7.88 -14.94
C ARG A 208 -15.44 6.62 -15.65
N ARG A 209 -14.12 6.39 -15.70
CA ARG A 209 -13.53 5.23 -16.39
C ARG A 209 -13.76 3.93 -15.65
N THR A 210 -13.74 3.96 -14.33
CA THR A 210 -13.88 2.77 -13.49
C THR A 210 -15.30 2.53 -12.96
N GLY A 211 -16.17 3.54 -13.05
CA GLY A 211 -17.52 3.47 -12.47
C GLY A 211 -17.50 3.38 -10.94
N ALA A 212 -16.41 3.76 -10.28
CA ALA A 212 -16.19 3.60 -8.85
C ALA A 212 -15.63 4.88 -8.22
N PRO A 213 -15.73 5.05 -6.89
CA PRO A 213 -15.13 6.18 -6.17
C PRO A 213 -13.61 6.26 -6.36
N VAL A 214 -13.08 7.48 -6.27
CA VAL A 214 -11.64 7.74 -6.32
C VAL A 214 -11.26 8.71 -5.22
N LEU A 215 -10.22 8.37 -4.43
CA LEU A 215 -9.62 9.22 -3.42
C LEU A 215 -8.20 9.58 -3.84
N VAL A 216 -7.99 10.79 -4.36
CA VAL A 216 -6.67 11.28 -4.78
C VAL A 216 -6.00 12.03 -3.64
N THR A 217 -4.80 11.60 -3.23
CA THR A 217 -4.00 12.35 -2.24
C THR A 217 -3.25 13.49 -2.92
N VAL A 218 -3.26 14.67 -2.30
CA VAL A 218 -2.66 15.92 -2.83
C VAL A 218 -1.61 16.50 -1.87
N GLY A 219 -0.88 15.64 -1.19
CA GLY A 219 0.18 16.02 -0.26
C GLY A 219 -0.36 16.80 0.96
N ALA A 220 0.23 17.96 1.27
CA ALA A 220 -0.15 18.78 2.42
C ALA A 220 -1.56 19.34 2.33
N ASP A 221 -2.15 19.41 1.13
CA ASP A 221 -3.54 19.87 0.95
C ASP A 221 -4.57 18.79 1.33
N GLY A 222 -4.12 17.55 1.58
CA GLY A 222 -4.99 16.44 2.00
C GLY A 222 -5.41 15.53 0.88
N ALA A 223 -6.71 15.38 0.60
CA ALA A 223 -7.23 14.48 -0.44
C ALA A 223 -8.51 14.99 -1.09
N LEU A 224 -8.77 14.52 -2.31
CA LEU A 224 -9.99 14.75 -3.07
C LEU A 224 -10.75 13.43 -3.20
N LEU A 225 -11.96 13.37 -2.67
CA LEU A 225 -12.85 12.21 -2.81
C LEU A 225 -13.90 12.51 -3.88
N VAL A 226 -13.93 11.69 -4.92
CA VAL A 226 -14.97 11.70 -5.96
C VAL A 226 -15.85 10.47 -5.80
N ASP A 227 -17.10 10.69 -5.37
CA ASP A 227 -18.15 9.67 -5.20
C ASP A 227 -19.51 10.33 -5.50
N GLY A 228 -19.91 10.34 -6.78
CA GLY A 228 -21.09 11.08 -7.24
C GLY A 228 -20.96 12.61 -7.19
N GLY A 229 -20.15 13.14 -6.29
CA GLY A 229 -19.70 14.52 -6.15
C GLY A 229 -18.19 14.61 -6.03
N CYS A 230 -17.68 15.79 -5.65
CA CYS A 230 -16.27 15.98 -5.32
C CYS A 230 -16.18 16.67 -3.94
N ILE A 231 -15.51 16.02 -3.01
CA ILE A 231 -15.32 16.51 -1.63
C ILE A 231 -13.84 16.72 -1.40
N GLU A 232 -13.46 17.90 -0.92
CA GLU A 232 -12.12 18.20 -0.45
C GLU A 232 -12.00 17.81 1.02
N ILE A 233 -10.97 17.03 1.36
CA ILE A 233 -10.64 16.61 2.70
C ILE A 233 -9.30 17.23 3.05
N ALA A 234 -9.32 18.34 3.79
CA ALA A 234 -8.10 19.03 4.19
C ALA A 234 -7.27 18.18 5.17
N ALA A 235 -5.96 18.17 4.98
CA ALA A 235 -5.04 17.59 5.95
C ALA A 235 -4.86 18.53 7.16
N PRO A 236 -4.71 17.98 8.38
CA PRO A 236 -4.23 18.77 9.51
C PRO A 236 -2.84 19.36 9.25
N GLU A 237 -2.62 20.60 9.71
CA GLU A 237 -1.28 21.19 9.70
C GLU A 237 -0.40 20.47 10.76
N VAL A 238 0.72 19.91 10.33
CA VAL A 238 1.65 19.16 11.17
C VAL A 238 3.10 19.49 10.81
N GLU A 239 4.01 19.30 11.76
CA GLU A 239 5.45 19.33 11.46
C GLU A 239 5.85 18.04 10.73
N VAL A 240 6.38 18.20 9.52
CA VAL A 240 6.76 17.07 8.67
C VAL A 240 8.21 16.68 8.96
N VAL A 241 8.40 15.43 9.39
CA VAL A 241 9.71 14.79 9.60
C VAL A 241 10.07 13.90 8.41
N ASP A 242 9.13 13.03 7.98
CA ASP A 242 9.33 12.09 6.88
C ASP A 242 7.99 11.75 6.23
N THR A 243 7.88 11.90 4.92
CA THR A 243 6.65 11.59 4.16
C THR A 243 6.55 10.13 3.72
N THR A 244 7.57 9.32 4.01
CA THR A 244 7.60 7.89 3.64
C THR A 244 6.44 7.14 4.28
N GLY A 245 5.68 6.41 3.47
CA GLY A 245 4.56 5.59 3.95
C GLY A 245 3.26 6.34 4.29
N ALA A 246 3.18 7.66 4.09
CA ALA A 246 1.94 8.42 4.33
C ALA A 246 0.75 7.87 3.52
N GLY A 247 0.98 7.51 2.25
CA GLY A 247 -0.02 6.84 1.42
C GLY A 247 -0.39 5.44 1.94
N ASP A 248 0.55 4.72 2.54
CA ASP A 248 0.29 3.40 3.13
C ASP A 248 -0.52 3.54 4.42
N ALA A 249 -0.21 4.54 5.26
CA ALA A 249 -0.99 4.87 6.46
C ALA A 249 -2.44 5.25 6.09
N LEU A 250 -2.61 6.06 5.03
CA LEU A 250 -3.92 6.40 4.49
C LEU A 250 -4.69 5.15 4.06
N ASN A 251 -4.10 4.31 3.22
CA ASN A 251 -4.78 3.14 2.65
C ASN A 251 -5.17 2.12 3.72
N GLY A 252 -4.26 1.82 4.66
CA GLY A 252 -4.53 0.89 5.76
C GLY A 252 -5.65 1.40 6.68
N THR A 253 -5.61 2.69 7.07
CA THR A 253 -6.64 3.30 7.92
C THR A 253 -7.99 3.39 7.20
N LEU A 254 -8.00 3.71 5.90
CA LEU A 254 -9.21 3.72 5.07
C LEU A 254 -9.85 2.32 5.05
N ALA A 255 -9.06 1.28 4.78
CA ALA A 255 -9.53 -0.10 4.76
C ALA A 255 -10.10 -0.52 6.12
N ALA A 256 -9.43 -0.20 7.22
CA ALA A 256 -9.91 -0.47 8.57
C ALA A 256 -11.22 0.24 8.89
N GLY A 257 -11.35 1.52 8.50
CA GLY A 257 -12.57 2.30 8.68
C GLY A 257 -13.77 1.69 7.93
N LEU A 258 -13.55 1.27 6.69
CA LEU A 258 -14.58 0.62 5.87
C LEU A 258 -14.97 -0.76 6.41
N ALA A 259 -13.99 -1.55 6.88
CA ALA A 259 -14.24 -2.86 7.52
C ALA A 259 -14.99 -2.71 8.87
N ALA A 260 -14.79 -1.59 9.56
CA ALA A 260 -15.57 -1.23 10.75
C ALA A 260 -16.99 -0.73 10.44
N GLY A 261 -17.39 -0.67 9.15
CA GLY A 261 -18.72 -0.25 8.71
C GLY A 261 -18.91 1.28 8.64
N ARG A 262 -17.85 2.07 8.68
CA ARG A 262 -17.93 3.53 8.43
C ARG A 262 -18.35 3.80 6.99
N ASP A 263 -19.03 4.90 6.74
CA ASP A 263 -19.22 5.40 5.38
C ASP A 263 -17.90 5.85 4.76
N LEU A 264 -17.87 5.99 3.44
CA LEU A 264 -16.63 6.27 2.71
C LEU A 264 -16.02 7.62 3.07
N GLU A 265 -16.84 8.67 3.26
CA GLU A 265 -16.34 9.99 3.62
C GLU A 265 -15.73 10.00 5.03
N ALA A 266 -16.41 9.41 6.01
CA ALA A 266 -15.89 9.32 7.38
C ALA A 266 -14.60 8.47 7.44
N ALA A 267 -14.52 7.38 6.68
CA ALA A 267 -13.31 6.57 6.59
C ALA A 267 -12.16 7.34 5.90
N ALA A 268 -12.45 8.10 4.83
CA ALA A 268 -11.44 8.90 4.13
C ALA A 268 -10.90 10.05 5.00
N ARG A 269 -11.76 10.74 5.78
CA ARG A 269 -11.31 11.77 6.72
C ARG A 269 -10.37 11.20 7.78
N ALA A 270 -10.72 10.08 8.41
CA ALA A 270 -9.85 9.42 9.38
C ALA A 270 -8.52 8.94 8.74
N ALA A 271 -8.56 8.52 7.48
CA ALA A 271 -7.37 8.11 6.74
C ALA A 271 -6.41 9.28 6.45
N VAL A 272 -6.94 10.48 6.10
CA VAL A 272 -6.15 11.70 5.91
C VAL A 272 -5.51 12.14 7.24
N GLU A 273 -6.25 12.09 8.35
CA GLU A 273 -5.70 12.38 9.69
C GLU A 273 -4.56 11.42 10.05
N ALA A 274 -4.73 10.11 9.81
CA ALA A 274 -3.70 9.11 10.08
C ALA A 274 -2.46 9.32 9.22
N ALA A 275 -2.62 9.65 7.93
CA ALA A 275 -1.52 10.00 7.04
C ALA A 275 -0.75 11.24 7.54
N SER A 276 -1.46 12.28 7.99
CA SER A 276 -0.85 13.48 8.57
C SER A 276 -0.12 13.18 9.89
N ALA A 277 -0.64 12.26 10.70
CA ALA A 277 0.04 11.84 11.93
C ALA A 277 1.31 10.99 11.63
N SER A 278 1.31 10.20 10.56
CA SER A 278 2.45 9.35 10.20
C SER A 278 3.68 10.16 9.80
N VAL A 279 3.51 11.29 9.10
CA VAL A 279 4.64 12.10 8.61
C VAL A 279 5.42 12.83 9.70
N GLN A 280 4.97 12.79 10.95
CA GLN A 280 5.66 13.37 12.11
C GLN A 280 6.72 12.42 12.71
N ARG A 281 6.91 11.24 12.14
CA ARG A 281 7.86 10.22 12.59
C ARG A 281 8.69 9.70 11.40
N PRO A 282 9.92 9.25 11.66
CA PRO A 282 10.74 8.69 10.59
C PRO A 282 10.26 7.29 10.17
N GLY A 283 10.35 6.99 8.88
CA GLY A 283 10.08 5.69 8.29
C GLY A 283 8.59 5.38 8.10
N ALA A 284 8.31 4.43 7.22
CA ALA A 284 6.94 4.09 6.80
C ALA A 284 6.05 3.48 7.89
N ARG A 285 6.64 3.00 8.99
CA ARG A 285 5.92 2.35 10.11
C ARG A 285 6.10 3.06 11.44
N GLY A 286 6.79 4.20 11.48
CA GLY A 286 7.01 5.25 12.49
C GLY A 286 6.77 4.91 13.95
#